data_9b7e963797d719f3532fe32858a5f78c
#
_entry.id   9b7e963797d719f3532fe32858a5f78c
#
_cell.length_a   1.000
_cell.length_b   1.000
_cell.length_c   1.000
_cell.angle_alpha   90.00
_cell.angle_beta   90.00
_cell.angle_gamma   90.00
#
_symmetry.space_group_name_H-M   'P 1'
#
loop_
_entity.id
_entity.type
_entity.pdbx_description
1 polymer ?
#
loop_
_entity_poly.entity_id
_entity_poly.type
_entity_poly.pdbx_seq_one_letter_code
_entity_poly.pdbx_strand_id
1 'polypeptide(L)'
;LRANIGNVGHLLRLDQQEQSRIRDELIKENFTYHYLNNAFYQDFCREQRVSPDTILNEGIEHIPLIPVRMFKDRKNADLLLTTPEDEMELEIFSTGTSGIPSIAKRDKESCDNLALSSRMKKKTTKTISWMRRRIVRYAHCPS
;
A
#
# COMPACT_ATOMS: atom_id res chain seq x y z
N LEU A 1 5.00 8.56 9.24
CA LEU A 1 5.23 8.18 7.82
C LEU A 1 5.59 9.37 6.92
N ARG A 2 4.90 10.53 7.05
CA ARG A 2 5.15 11.72 6.19
C ARG A 2 6.58 12.27 6.27
N ALA A 3 7.21 12.23 7.44
CA ALA A 3 8.56 12.79 7.64
C ALA A 3 9.66 12.03 6.86
N ASN A 4 9.44 10.75 6.55
CA ASN A 4 10.45 9.91 5.91
C ASN A 4 10.37 9.90 4.37
N ILE A 5 9.18 10.16 3.79
CA ILE A 5 9.02 10.19 2.32
C ILE A 5 9.80 11.33 1.68
N GLY A 6 9.97 12.46 2.38
CA GLY A 6 10.75 13.62 1.90
C GLY A 6 12.26 13.38 1.81
N ASN A 7 12.77 12.29 2.40
CA ASN A 7 14.21 12.07 2.56
C ASN A 7 14.72 10.76 1.98
N VAL A 8 14.09 10.25 0.92
CA VAL A 8 14.48 9.00 0.24
C VAL A 8 15.96 9.00 -0.15
N GLY A 9 16.50 10.16 -0.57
CA GLY A 9 17.92 10.29 -0.90
C GLY A 9 18.86 10.08 0.29
N HIS A 10 18.41 10.38 1.50
CA HIS A 10 19.16 10.08 2.72
C HIS A 10 19.07 8.59 3.06
N LEU A 11 17.88 8.00 3.01
CA LEU A 11 17.68 6.57 3.28
C LEU A 11 18.53 5.66 2.39
N LEU A 12 18.70 6.03 1.11
CA LEU A 12 19.53 5.26 0.17
C LEU A 12 21.03 5.33 0.46
N ARG A 13 21.48 6.26 1.33
CA ARG A 13 22.89 6.42 1.72
C ARG A 13 23.24 5.72 3.04
N LEU A 14 22.22 5.26 3.77
CA LEU A 14 22.41 4.52 5.02
C LEU A 14 22.99 3.13 4.70
N ASP A 15 23.67 2.54 5.65
CA ASP A 15 24.09 1.16 5.56
C ASP A 15 22.89 0.19 5.55
N GLN A 16 23.13 -1.05 5.15
CA GLN A 16 22.08 -2.04 4.99
C GLN A 16 21.36 -2.38 6.32
N GLN A 17 22.07 -2.33 7.42
CA GLN A 17 21.52 -2.65 8.74
C GLN A 17 20.54 -1.56 9.18
N GLU A 18 20.92 -0.30 9.03
CA GLU A 18 20.06 0.83 9.36
C GLU A 18 18.83 0.94 8.43
N GLN A 19 19.01 0.68 7.13
CA GLN A 19 17.88 0.58 6.19
C GLN A 19 16.89 -0.52 6.60
N SER A 20 17.40 -1.69 7.04
CA SER A 20 16.56 -2.79 7.51
C SER A 20 15.79 -2.40 8.77
N ARG A 21 16.45 -1.78 9.75
CA ARG A 21 15.83 -1.32 10.98
C ARG A 21 14.68 -0.34 10.72
N ILE A 22 14.92 0.68 9.89
CA ILE A 22 13.91 1.67 9.52
C ILE A 22 12.74 1.01 8.78
N ARG A 23 13.02 0.09 7.86
CA ARG A 23 11.98 -0.66 7.15
C ARG A 23 11.10 -1.43 8.12
N ASP A 24 11.70 -2.14 9.07
CA ASP A 24 10.98 -2.99 10.01
C ASP A 24 10.12 -2.13 10.97
N GLU A 25 10.61 -0.98 11.40
CA GLU A 25 9.83 0.01 12.15
C GLU A 25 8.62 0.52 11.35
N LEU A 26 8.82 0.90 10.10
CA LEU A 26 7.74 1.37 9.22
C LEU A 26 6.70 0.27 8.95
N ILE A 27 7.12 -0.99 8.84
CA ILE A 27 6.21 -2.13 8.68
C ILE A 27 5.37 -2.30 9.95
N LYS A 28 5.95 -2.21 11.14
CA LYS A 28 5.24 -2.29 12.42
C LYS A 28 4.21 -1.16 12.58
N GLU A 29 4.60 0.08 12.26
CA GLU A 29 3.69 1.23 12.27
C GLU A 29 2.52 1.02 11.31
N ASN A 30 2.79 0.57 10.09
CA ASN A 30 1.78 0.33 9.08
C ASN A 30 0.82 -0.81 9.47
N PHE A 31 1.36 -1.89 10.02
CA PHE A 31 0.54 -2.99 10.58
C PHE A 31 -0.40 -2.47 11.66
N THR A 32 0.14 -1.71 12.63
CA THR A 32 -0.65 -1.14 13.74
C THR A 32 -1.76 -0.22 13.21
N TYR A 33 -1.45 0.61 12.21
CA TYR A 33 -2.44 1.47 11.56
C TYR A 33 -3.58 0.65 10.94
N HIS A 34 -3.28 -0.38 10.15
CA HIS A 34 -4.29 -1.22 9.52
C HIS A 34 -5.08 -2.03 10.53
N TYR A 35 -4.44 -2.55 11.57
CA TYR A 35 -5.11 -3.27 12.65
C TYR A 35 -6.13 -2.41 13.40
N LEU A 36 -5.82 -1.13 13.62
CA LEU A 36 -6.70 -0.23 14.35
C LEU A 36 -7.82 0.38 13.48
N ASN A 37 -7.59 0.52 12.17
CA ASN A 37 -8.50 1.25 11.27
C ASN A 37 -9.23 0.35 10.26
N ASN A 38 -9.05 -0.98 10.32
CA ASN A 38 -9.77 -1.91 9.46
C ASN A 38 -10.33 -3.07 10.30
N ALA A 39 -11.65 -3.08 10.49
CA ALA A 39 -12.32 -4.06 11.34
C ALA A 39 -12.13 -5.51 10.81
N PHE A 40 -12.25 -5.72 9.50
CA PHE A 40 -12.02 -7.03 8.89
C PHE A 40 -10.62 -7.55 9.14
N TYR A 41 -9.59 -6.70 8.95
CA TYR A 41 -8.20 -7.10 9.18
C TYR A 41 -7.92 -7.32 10.67
N GLN A 42 -8.53 -6.51 11.54
CA GLN A 42 -8.43 -6.70 13.00
C GLN A 42 -8.96 -8.07 13.42
N ASP A 43 -10.15 -8.46 12.95
CA ASP A 43 -10.75 -9.76 13.27
C ASP A 43 -9.93 -10.91 12.69
N PHE A 44 -9.44 -10.78 11.45
CA PHE A 44 -8.53 -11.73 10.82
C PHE A 44 -7.24 -11.94 11.62
N CYS A 45 -6.65 -10.87 12.17
CA CYS A 45 -5.48 -10.95 13.06
C CYS A 45 -5.83 -11.62 14.39
N ARG A 46 -6.98 -11.27 14.99
CA ARG A 46 -7.44 -11.86 16.28
C ARG A 46 -7.68 -13.37 16.17
N GLU A 47 -8.25 -13.84 15.07
CA GLU A 47 -8.41 -15.27 14.82
C GLU A 47 -7.07 -16.02 14.82
N GLN A 48 -6.01 -15.36 14.37
CA GLN A 48 -4.64 -15.89 14.39
C GLN A 48 -3.87 -15.57 15.68
N ARG A 49 -4.53 -14.94 16.66
CA ARG A 49 -3.94 -14.51 17.95
C ARG A 49 -2.79 -13.52 17.80
N VAL A 50 -2.84 -12.69 16.76
CA VAL A 50 -1.84 -11.66 16.47
C VAL A 50 -2.40 -10.28 16.79
N SER A 51 -1.61 -9.49 17.50
CA SER A 51 -1.89 -8.10 17.88
C SER A 51 -0.67 -7.21 17.62
N PRO A 52 -0.79 -5.88 17.71
CA PRO A 52 0.36 -4.99 17.69
C PRO A 52 1.44 -5.35 18.70
N ASP A 53 1.05 -5.77 19.91
CA ASP A 53 2.01 -6.21 20.95
C ASP A 53 2.75 -7.47 20.52
N THR A 54 2.08 -8.42 19.87
CA THR A 54 2.73 -9.61 19.28
C THR A 54 3.83 -9.19 18.32
N ILE A 55 3.53 -8.28 17.37
CA ILE A 55 4.49 -7.84 16.37
C ILE A 55 5.63 -7.02 16.97
N LEU A 56 5.38 -6.25 18.01
CA LEU A 56 6.44 -5.54 18.73
C LEU A 56 7.44 -6.49 19.40
N ASN A 57 6.95 -7.56 20.01
CA ASN A 57 7.76 -8.48 20.81
C ASN A 57 8.36 -9.63 20.00
N GLU A 58 7.65 -10.17 19.02
CA GLU A 58 8.02 -11.40 18.31
C GLU A 58 8.58 -11.14 16.90
N GLY A 59 8.26 -9.99 16.29
CA GLY A 59 8.80 -9.58 14.98
C GLY A 59 7.77 -9.48 13.86
N ILE A 60 8.20 -8.88 12.75
CA ILE A 60 7.35 -8.60 11.58
C ILE A 60 6.96 -9.86 10.80
N GLU A 61 7.67 -10.96 10.98
CA GLU A 61 7.40 -12.26 10.36
C GLU A 61 6.09 -12.89 10.80
N HIS A 62 5.56 -12.45 11.94
CA HIS A 62 4.26 -12.90 12.48
C HIS A 62 3.07 -12.12 11.92
N ILE A 63 3.28 -11.11 11.08
CA ILE A 63 2.19 -10.33 10.48
C ILE A 63 1.35 -11.23 9.56
N PRO A 64 0.03 -11.37 9.82
CA PRO A 64 -0.87 -12.14 8.99
C PRO A 64 -0.99 -11.58 7.57
N LEU A 65 -0.75 -12.41 6.57
CA LEU A 65 -0.77 -12.02 5.17
C LEU A 65 -2.16 -12.21 4.56
N ILE A 66 -2.68 -11.18 3.94
CA ILE A 66 -3.94 -11.22 3.19
C ILE A 66 -3.69 -11.92 1.84
N PRO A 67 -4.45 -12.98 1.50
CA PRO A 67 -4.32 -13.65 0.21
C PRO A 67 -4.61 -12.70 -0.96
N VAL A 68 -3.81 -12.78 -2.01
CA VAL A 68 -3.93 -11.93 -3.21
C VAL A 68 -5.31 -12.02 -3.88
N ARG A 69 -6.02 -13.13 -3.72
CA ARG A 69 -7.39 -13.31 -4.23
C ARG A 69 -8.40 -12.29 -3.65
N MET A 70 -8.15 -11.78 -2.43
CA MET A 70 -9.00 -10.75 -1.82
C MET A 70 -9.03 -9.47 -2.65
N PHE A 71 -7.94 -9.14 -3.32
CA PHE A 71 -7.83 -7.96 -4.19
C PHE A 71 -8.38 -8.19 -5.61
N LYS A 72 -8.84 -9.41 -5.93
CA LYS A 72 -9.40 -9.75 -7.25
C LYS A 72 -10.92 -9.70 -7.31
N ASP A 73 -11.57 -9.57 -6.19
CA ASP A 73 -13.01 -9.38 -6.07
C ASP A 73 -13.27 -8.01 -5.42
N ARG A 74 -14.18 -7.23 -6.03
CA ARG A 74 -14.46 -5.85 -5.57
C ARG A 74 -14.94 -5.82 -4.11
N LYS A 75 -15.91 -6.66 -3.75
CA LYS A 75 -16.48 -6.70 -2.40
C LYS A 75 -15.41 -7.04 -1.36
N ASN A 76 -14.55 -8.00 -1.67
CA ASN A 76 -13.46 -8.39 -0.78
C ASN A 76 -12.39 -7.30 -0.68
N ALA A 77 -12.08 -6.60 -1.79
CA ALA A 77 -11.14 -5.48 -1.78
C ALA A 77 -11.66 -4.32 -0.95
N ASP A 78 -12.97 -4.06 -0.96
CA ASP A 78 -13.61 -3.00 -0.17
C ASP A 78 -13.54 -3.29 1.34
N LEU A 79 -13.58 -4.56 1.76
CA LEU A 79 -13.37 -4.94 3.17
C LEU A 79 -11.97 -4.57 3.70
N LEU A 80 -11.00 -4.37 2.81
CA LEU A 80 -9.61 -4.03 3.17
C LEU A 80 -9.34 -2.53 3.24
N LEU A 81 -10.34 -1.68 3.00
CA LEU A 81 -10.19 -0.24 3.07
C LEU A 81 -10.08 0.23 4.53
N THR A 82 -9.18 1.18 4.78
CA THR A 82 -9.04 1.89 6.07
C THR A 82 -9.71 3.26 6.05
N THR A 83 -10.12 3.71 4.88
CA THR A 83 -10.83 4.96 4.61
C THR A 83 -12.17 4.61 3.97
N PRO A 84 -13.27 5.33 4.24
CA PRO A 84 -14.56 5.11 3.61
C PRO A 84 -14.51 5.08 2.08
N GLU A 85 -15.34 4.27 1.44
CA GLU A 85 -15.32 4.09 -0.02
C GLU A 85 -15.62 5.38 -0.78
N ASP A 86 -16.48 6.24 -0.25
CA ASP A 86 -16.86 7.52 -0.82
C ASP A 86 -15.73 8.58 -0.78
N GLU A 87 -14.70 8.35 0.00
CA GLU A 87 -13.48 9.16 0.02
C GLU A 87 -12.39 8.67 -0.95
N MET A 88 -12.63 7.58 -1.69
CA MET A 88 -11.68 7.04 -2.66
C MET A 88 -11.69 7.85 -3.95
N GLU A 89 -10.53 8.40 -4.35
CA GLU A 89 -10.38 9.21 -5.56
C GLU A 89 -9.92 8.41 -6.78
N LEU A 90 -9.27 7.27 -6.58
CA LEU A 90 -8.66 6.51 -7.68
C LEU A 90 -8.76 5.01 -7.47
N GLU A 91 -9.21 4.32 -8.50
CA GLU A 91 -9.17 2.87 -8.56
C GLU A 91 -8.10 2.43 -9.59
N ILE A 92 -7.22 1.53 -9.19
CA ILE A 92 -6.09 1.05 -9.98
C ILE A 92 -6.27 -0.45 -10.20
N PHE A 93 -6.09 -0.90 -11.44
CA PHE A 93 -6.13 -2.31 -11.80
C PHE A 93 -4.74 -2.79 -12.18
N SER A 94 -4.39 -4.00 -11.72
CA SER A 94 -3.20 -4.68 -12.22
C SER A 94 -3.40 -5.10 -13.70
N THR A 95 -2.30 -5.44 -14.39
CA THR A 95 -2.37 -5.84 -15.81
C THR A 95 -3.12 -7.15 -16.06
N GLY A 96 -3.43 -7.92 -15.02
CA GLY A 96 -4.20 -9.15 -15.12
C GLY A 96 -3.56 -10.25 -15.97
N THR A 97 -2.23 -10.29 -16.10
CA THR A 97 -1.49 -11.31 -16.89
C THR A 97 -1.81 -12.75 -16.48
N SER A 98 -2.28 -12.95 -15.26
CA SER A 98 -2.74 -14.24 -14.71
C SER A 98 -4.27 -14.41 -14.72
N GLY A 99 -5.00 -13.67 -15.57
CA GLY A 99 -6.46 -13.68 -15.65
C GLY A 99 -7.10 -12.46 -15.00
N ILE A 100 -7.77 -12.58 -13.85
CA ILE A 100 -8.51 -11.51 -13.21
C ILE A 100 -7.53 -10.47 -12.60
N PRO A 101 -7.64 -9.17 -12.96
CA PRO A 101 -6.80 -8.12 -12.39
C PRO A 101 -7.10 -7.90 -10.91
N SER A 102 -6.08 -7.51 -10.13
CA SER A 102 -6.27 -7.05 -8.76
C SER A 102 -6.70 -5.58 -8.75
N ILE A 103 -7.54 -5.23 -7.80
CA ILE A 103 -8.11 -3.90 -7.59
C ILE A 103 -7.40 -3.26 -6.39
N ALA A 104 -6.98 -2.01 -6.54
CA ALA A 104 -6.47 -1.19 -5.44
C ALA A 104 -7.13 0.18 -5.49
N LYS A 105 -7.76 0.61 -4.40
CA LYS A 105 -8.35 1.93 -4.25
C LYS A 105 -7.38 2.87 -3.53
N ARG A 106 -7.44 4.15 -3.83
CA ARG A 106 -6.58 5.19 -3.28
C ARG A 106 -7.40 6.41 -2.89
N ASP A 107 -7.23 6.86 -1.66
CA ASP A 107 -7.71 8.15 -1.20
C ASP A 107 -6.82 9.31 -1.70
N LYS A 108 -7.21 10.52 -1.45
CA LYS A 108 -6.48 11.73 -1.86
C LYS A 108 -5.06 11.75 -1.31
N GLU A 109 -4.85 11.42 -0.05
CA GLU A 109 -3.54 11.43 0.56
C GLU A 109 -2.60 10.43 -0.11
N SER A 110 -3.07 9.22 -0.39
CA SER A 110 -2.32 8.19 -1.13
C SER A 110 -1.99 8.61 -2.55
N CYS A 111 -2.90 9.33 -3.23
CA CYS A 111 -2.68 9.89 -4.55
C CYS A 111 -1.60 10.97 -4.54
N ASP A 112 -1.64 11.89 -3.56
CA ASP A 112 -0.64 12.94 -3.39
C ASP A 112 0.75 12.37 -3.08
N ASN A 113 0.83 11.37 -2.22
CA ASN A 113 2.08 10.66 -1.91
C ASN A 113 2.66 9.94 -3.12
N LEU A 114 1.80 9.33 -3.96
CA LEU A 114 2.22 8.71 -5.23
C LEU A 114 2.76 9.75 -6.20
N ALA A 115 2.13 10.92 -6.30
CA ALA A 115 2.57 12.02 -7.14
C ALA A 115 3.93 12.58 -6.68
N LEU A 116 4.14 12.74 -5.37
CA LEU A 116 5.42 13.17 -4.80
C LEU A 116 6.53 12.17 -5.10
N SER A 117 6.31 10.88 -4.89
CA SER A 117 7.28 9.82 -5.17
C SER A 117 7.64 9.76 -6.65
N SER A 118 6.69 10.05 -7.54
CA SER A 118 6.88 10.11 -8.99
C SER A 118 7.71 11.32 -9.42
N ARG A 119 7.56 12.47 -8.76
CA ARG A 119 8.37 13.68 -9.01
C ARG A 119 9.83 13.48 -8.60
N MET A 120 10.08 12.76 -7.52
CA MET A 120 11.44 12.44 -7.07
C MET A 120 12.16 11.50 -8.06
N LYS A 121 11.44 10.56 -8.72
CA LYS A 121 11.98 9.69 -9.77
C LYS A 121 12.27 10.42 -11.09
N LYS A 122 11.66 11.58 -11.36
CA LYS A 122 11.87 12.35 -12.59
C LYS A 122 13.30 12.90 -12.78
N LYS A 123 14.14 12.91 -11.73
CA LYS A 123 15.57 13.18 -11.90
C LYS A 123 16.35 11.98 -12.48
N THR A 124 15.74 10.81 -12.65
CA THR A 124 16.49 9.59 -12.98
C THR A 124 15.90 8.71 -14.08
N THR A 125 14.79 8.96 -14.80
CA THR A 125 14.52 8.18 -16.03
C THR A 125 13.23 8.56 -16.76
N LYS A 126 13.27 8.49 -18.09
CA LYS A 126 12.21 8.67 -19.11
C LYS A 126 11.06 7.62 -19.03
N THR A 127 10.99 6.79 -18.01
CA THR A 127 10.15 5.57 -17.97
C THR A 127 8.69 5.80 -17.52
N ILE A 128 8.32 6.97 -16.99
CA ILE A 128 6.99 7.22 -16.42
C ILE A 128 5.98 7.77 -17.44
N SER A 129 6.41 8.20 -18.59
CA SER A 129 5.54 8.73 -19.66
C SER A 129 4.52 7.69 -20.18
N TRP A 130 4.82 6.41 -20.13
CA TRP A 130 3.92 5.34 -20.58
C TRP A 130 2.90 4.90 -19.51
N MET A 131 3.24 4.99 -18.21
CA MET A 131 2.28 4.70 -17.12
C MET A 131 1.16 5.73 -17.08
N ARG A 132 1.47 7.02 -17.24
CA ARG A 132 0.47 8.10 -17.28
C ARG A 132 -0.51 7.92 -18.45
N ARG A 133 -0.05 7.47 -19.62
CA ARG A 133 -0.90 7.21 -20.79
C ARG A 133 -1.79 5.97 -20.65
N ARG A 134 -1.45 5.00 -19.81
CA ARG A 134 -2.27 3.82 -19.57
C ARG A 134 -3.34 4.05 -18.50
N ILE A 135 -3.03 4.79 -17.45
CA ILE A 135 -4.00 5.13 -16.36
C ILE A 135 -5.17 5.95 -16.95
N VAL A 136 -4.90 6.93 -17.80
CA VAL A 136 -5.94 7.78 -18.44
C VAL A 136 -6.83 7.00 -19.41
N ARG A 137 -6.34 5.94 -20.07
CA ARG A 137 -7.16 5.14 -21.00
C ARG A 137 -8.19 4.25 -20.32
N TYR A 138 -7.98 3.86 -19.07
CA TYR A 138 -8.93 3.00 -18.34
C TYR A 138 -9.98 3.79 -17.54
N ALA A 139 -9.77 5.09 -17.31
CA ALA A 139 -10.76 5.97 -16.68
C ALA A 139 -11.90 6.40 -17.65
N HIS A 140 -11.83 6.07 -18.93
CA HIS A 140 -12.81 6.45 -19.98
C HIS A 140 -13.36 5.23 -20.72
N CYS A 141 -13.66 4.12 -20.05
CA CYS A 141 -14.50 3.07 -20.64
C CYS A 141 -15.94 3.30 -20.19
N PRO A 142 -16.85 3.78 -21.07
CA PRO A 142 -18.28 3.83 -20.74
C PRO A 142 -18.82 2.41 -20.66
N SER A 143 -19.75 2.22 -19.74
CA SER A 143 -20.57 1.03 -19.46
C SER A 143 -21.20 0.44 -20.70
#